data_805a38984dd69025303ab86921f00790
#
_entry.id   805a38984dd69025303ab86921f00790
#
_cell.length_a   1.000
_cell.length_b   1.000
_cell.length_c   1.000
_cell.angle_alpha   90.00
_cell.angle_beta   90.00
_cell.angle_gamma   90.00
#
_symmetry.space_group_name_H-M   'P 1'
#
loop_
_entity.id
_entity.type
_entity.pdbx_description
1 polymer ?
#
loop_
_entity_poly.entity_id
_entity_poly.type
_entity_poly.pdbx_seq_one_letter_code
_entity_poly.pdbx_strand_id
1 'polypeptide(L)'
;MRKIILGLLLSICSVFHAEAQAPDWVTQRPTSSDAYIGIGVASLSETDYMKKATQNALLDIVSQIAVKLENNSFLHRVDVDGKTRDMLEDKIHSSMVAWLEGQELKGSYQSEQKYYVYYALDKKVYARKAEERRQQAIRTGMDYLQKGRGEESAMNLSQAAQLYGKGLEA
;
A
#
# COMPACT_ATOMS: atom_id res chain seq x y z
N MET A 1 -55.15 0.84 -45.49
CA MET A 1 -53.74 0.34 -45.35
C MET A 1 -52.83 1.30 -44.60
N ARG A 2 -53.36 2.19 -43.73
CA ARG A 2 -52.50 3.17 -42.95
C ARG A 2 -52.48 2.90 -41.43
N LYS A 3 -53.07 1.83 -40.93
CA LYS A 3 -53.16 1.52 -39.50
C LYS A 3 -52.29 0.33 -39.02
N ILE A 4 -51.55 -0.32 -39.93
CA ILE A 4 -50.74 -1.49 -39.60
C ILE A 4 -49.25 -1.11 -39.40
N ILE A 5 -48.81 0.08 -39.84
CA ILE A 5 -47.40 0.50 -39.73
C ILE A 5 -47.05 1.10 -38.34
N LEU A 6 -48.05 1.48 -37.54
CA LEU A 6 -47.82 2.12 -36.24
C LEU A 6 -47.58 1.11 -35.08
N GLY A 7 -47.81 -0.17 -35.34
CA GLY A 7 -47.60 -1.23 -34.32
C GLY A 7 -46.19 -1.86 -34.29
N LEU A 8 -45.36 -1.60 -35.32
CA LEU A 8 -44.06 -2.26 -35.47
C LEU A 8 -42.86 -1.45 -34.92
N LEU A 9 -43.11 -0.23 -34.44
CA LEU A 9 -42.02 0.66 -33.96
C LEU A 9 -41.88 0.69 -32.44
N LEU A 10 -42.69 -0.09 -31.71
CA LEU A 10 -42.68 -0.06 -30.23
C LEU A 10 -42.00 -1.29 -29.59
N SER A 11 -41.33 -2.13 -30.37
CA SER A 11 -40.83 -3.41 -29.85
C SER A 11 -39.29 -3.58 -29.83
N ILE A 12 -38.48 -2.50 -29.92
CA ILE A 12 -37.01 -2.64 -29.87
C ILE A 12 -36.44 -1.62 -28.91
N CYS A 13 -36.82 -1.69 -27.66
CA CYS A 13 -36.07 -1.11 -26.56
C CYS A 13 -35.92 -2.17 -25.44
N SER A 14 -35.52 -3.38 -25.81
CA SER A 14 -34.88 -4.28 -24.86
C SER A 14 -33.50 -3.70 -24.56
N VAL A 15 -33.45 -2.80 -23.58
CA VAL A 15 -32.19 -2.36 -22.99
C VAL A 15 -31.55 -3.63 -22.41
N PHE A 16 -30.62 -4.21 -23.14
CA PHE A 16 -29.69 -5.19 -22.58
C PHE A 16 -28.93 -4.46 -21.47
N HIS A 17 -29.42 -4.63 -20.25
CA HIS A 17 -28.57 -4.42 -19.07
C HIS A 17 -27.55 -5.54 -19.13
N ALA A 18 -26.44 -5.29 -19.80
CA ALA A 18 -25.26 -6.12 -19.61
C ALA A 18 -24.80 -5.86 -18.18
N GLU A 19 -25.22 -6.70 -17.26
CA GLU A 19 -24.57 -6.79 -15.96
C GLU A 19 -23.10 -7.09 -16.27
N ALA A 20 -22.25 -6.10 -16.02
CA ALA A 20 -20.82 -6.28 -16.22
C ALA A 20 -20.39 -7.40 -15.27
N GLN A 21 -20.12 -8.58 -15.84
CA GLN A 21 -19.69 -9.73 -15.07
C GLN A 21 -18.47 -9.34 -14.25
N ALA A 22 -18.48 -9.71 -12.96
CA ALA A 22 -17.37 -9.42 -12.08
C ALA A 22 -16.06 -9.99 -12.66
N PRO A 23 -14.98 -9.20 -12.72
CA PRO A 23 -13.69 -9.68 -13.18
C PRO A 23 -13.22 -10.88 -12.34
N ASP A 24 -12.50 -11.81 -12.94
CA ASP A 24 -12.03 -13.04 -12.27
C ASP A 24 -11.27 -12.75 -10.97
N TRP A 25 -10.48 -11.68 -10.93
CA TRP A 25 -9.69 -11.29 -9.75
C TRP A 25 -10.55 -10.88 -8.53
N VAL A 26 -11.84 -10.62 -8.71
CA VAL A 26 -12.79 -10.34 -7.60
C VAL A 26 -13.18 -11.63 -6.89
N THR A 27 -13.32 -12.73 -7.62
CA THR A 27 -13.74 -14.03 -7.10
C THR A 27 -12.57 -14.95 -6.81
N GLN A 28 -11.50 -14.85 -7.63
CA GLN A 28 -10.30 -15.65 -7.49
C GLN A 28 -9.07 -14.73 -7.40
N ARG A 29 -8.43 -14.70 -6.22
CA ARG A 29 -7.23 -13.90 -6.01
C ARG A 29 -6.13 -14.31 -7.00
N PRO A 30 -5.59 -13.37 -7.80
CA PRO A 30 -4.43 -13.63 -8.64
C PRO A 30 -3.21 -13.98 -7.78
N THR A 31 -2.34 -14.81 -8.31
CA THR A 31 -1.05 -15.14 -7.70
C THR A 31 0.08 -14.76 -8.65
N SER A 32 1.21 -14.31 -8.12
CA SER A 32 2.39 -13.96 -8.92
C SER A 32 3.68 -14.31 -8.18
N SER A 33 4.64 -14.89 -8.90
CA SER A 33 6.01 -15.09 -8.42
C SER A 33 6.76 -13.76 -8.32
N ASP A 34 6.45 -12.80 -9.19
CA ASP A 34 7.24 -11.61 -9.44
C ASP A 34 6.65 -10.32 -8.86
N ALA A 35 5.40 -10.37 -8.38
CA ALA A 35 4.71 -9.24 -7.79
C ALA A 35 4.06 -9.60 -6.46
N TYR A 36 3.96 -8.62 -5.58
CA TYR A 36 3.02 -8.61 -4.46
C TYR A 36 1.66 -8.13 -4.98
N ILE A 37 0.59 -8.79 -4.56
CA ILE A 37 -0.77 -8.49 -5.03
C ILE A 37 -1.64 -8.08 -3.87
N GLY A 38 -2.23 -6.89 -3.97
CA GLY A 38 -3.17 -6.36 -3.01
C GLY A 38 -4.58 -6.27 -3.56
N ILE A 39 -5.52 -6.89 -2.88
CA ILE A 39 -6.95 -6.76 -3.16
C ILE A 39 -7.58 -6.03 -1.99
N GLY A 40 -8.17 -4.88 -2.28
CA GLY A 40 -8.87 -4.08 -1.28
C GLY A 40 -10.37 -4.01 -1.59
N VAL A 41 -11.17 -4.03 -0.54
CA VAL A 41 -12.63 -3.98 -0.61
C VAL A 41 -13.13 -2.98 0.42
N ALA A 42 -14.14 -2.19 0.05
CA ALA A 42 -14.89 -1.36 0.97
C ALA A 42 -16.38 -1.38 0.63
N SER A 43 -17.23 -1.12 1.61
CA SER A 43 -18.66 -0.96 1.41
C SER A 43 -18.97 0.39 0.78
N LEU A 44 -19.87 0.44 -0.20
CA LEU A 44 -20.35 1.70 -0.78
C LEU A 44 -21.09 2.59 0.23
N SER A 45 -21.53 2.02 1.35
CA SER A 45 -22.16 2.77 2.44
C SER A 45 -21.16 3.57 3.29
N GLU A 46 -19.86 3.31 3.13
CA GLU A 46 -18.81 4.00 3.88
C GLU A 46 -18.45 5.32 3.22
N THR A 47 -18.24 6.35 4.03
CA THR A 47 -17.63 7.59 3.54
C THR A 47 -16.20 7.28 3.06
N ASP A 48 -15.81 7.82 1.89
CA ASP A 48 -14.48 7.60 1.30
C ASP A 48 -14.15 6.12 0.98
N TYR A 49 -15.16 5.32 0.59
CA TYR A 49 -14.99 3.89 0.28
C TYR A 49 -13.86 3.60 -0.72
N MET A 50 -13.64 4.48 -1.71
CA MET A 50 -12.53 4.31 -2.66
C MET A 50 -11.16 4.39 -1.97
N LYS A 51 -10.99 5.37 -1.09
CA LYS A 51 -9.77 5.54 -0.30
C LYS A 51 -9.57 4.35 0.64
N LYS A 52 -10.64 3.90 1.28
CA LYS A 52 -10.59 2.75 2.19
C LYS A 52 -10.25 1.46 1.46
N ALA A 53 -10.86 1.19 0.30
CA ALA A 53 -10.51 0.05 -0.53
C ALA A 53 -9.03 0.10 -0.95
N THR A 54 -8.53 1.28 -1.37
CA THR A 54 -7.11 1.46 -1.69
C THR A 54 -6.22 1.17 -0.50
N GLN A 55 -6.52 1.71 0.69
CA GLN A 55 -5.75 1.43 1.90
C GLN A 55 -5.73 -0.06 2.23
N ASN A 56 -6.87 -0.74 2.15
CA ASN A 56 -6.96 -2.18 2.39
C ASN A 56 -6.10 -2.98 1.40
N ALA A 57 -6.07 -2.60 0.11
CA ALA A 57 -5.20 -3.24 -0.87
C ALA A 57 -3.71 -3.04 -0.57
N LEU A 58 -3.32 -1.83 -0.15
CA LEU A 58 -1.93 -1.54 0.19
C LEU A 58 -1.51 -2.24 1.49
N LEU A 59 -2.39 -2.33 2.49
CA LEU A 59 -2.16 -3.12 3.70
C LEU A 59 -1.98 -4.61 3.39
N ASP A 60 -2.74 -5.14 2.45
CA ASP A 60 -2.59 -6.52 1.99
C ASP A 60 -1.20 -6.76 1.36
N ILE A 61 -0.68 -5.82 0.54
CA ILE A 61 0.70 -5.87 0.03
C ILE A 61 1.72 -5.83 1.18
N VAL A 62 1.55 -4.90 2.12
CA VAL A 62 2.44 -4.74 3.28
C VAL A 62 2.51 -6.02 4.10
N SER A 63 1.37 -6.67 4.35
CA SER A 63 1.32 -7.93 5.11
C SER A 63 2.15 -9.04 4.44
N GLN A 64 2.12 -9.15 3.11
CA GLN A 64 2.94 -10.12 2.39
C GLN A 64 4.44 -9.83 2.49
N ILE A 65 4.82 -8.54 2.54
CA ILE A 65 6.22 -8.11 2.72
C ILE A 65 6.66 -8.40 4.16
N ALA A 66 5.83 -8.07 5.15
CA ALA A 66 6.12 -8.28 6.57
C ALA A 66 6.36 -9.76 6.91
N VAL A 67 5.49 -10.65 6.46
CA VAL A 67 5.65 -12.11 6.65
C VAL A 67 6.99 -12.61 6.08
N LYS A 68 7.43 -12.06 4.95
CA LYS A 68 8.73 -12.42 4.38
C LYS A 68 9.90 -11.92 5.23
N LEU A 69 9.77 -10.76 5.87
CA LEU A 69 10.78 -10.19 6.75
C LEU A 69 10.87 -10.95 8.07
N GLU A 70 9.75 -11.33 8.67
CA GLU A 70 9.70 -12.13 9.91
C GLU A 70 10.38 -13.49 9.75
N ASN A 71 10.21 -14.13 8.60
CA ASN A 71 10.90 -15.39 8.29
C ASN A 71 12.42 -15.23 8.12
N ASN A 72 12.92 -13.99 7.94
CA ASN A 72 14.34 -13.70 7.69
C ASN A 72 15.03 -12.95 8.84
N SER A 73 14.34 -12.46 9.88
CA SER A 73 14.97 -11.59 10.88
C SER A 73 14.25 -11.55 12.24
N PHE A 74 14.98 -11.78 13.26
CA PHE A 74 15.24 -11.08 14.54
C PHE A 74 14.08 -10.38 15.29
N LEU A 75 12.87 -10.23 14.80
CA LEU A 75 11.75 -9.56 15.49
C LEU A 75 11.10 -10.37 16.62
N HIS A 76 11.68 -11.50 16.99
CA HIS A 76 11.10 -12.48 17.93
C HIS A 76 11.34 -12.19 19.41
N ARG A 77 11.76 -10.99 19.79
CA ARG A 77 12.09 -10.68 21.19
C ARG A 77 11.62 -9.31 21.67
N VAL A 78 10.35 -8.99 21.53
CA VAL A 78 9.73 -8.00 22.41
C VAL A 78 8.48 -8.66 23.00
N ASP A 79 8.60 -9.06 24.26
CA ASP A 79 7.48 -9.54 25.06
C ASP A 79 6.63 -8.30 25.40
N VAL A 80 5.68 -7.96 24.52
CA VAL A 80 4.80 -6.80 24.66
C VAL A 80 3.40 -7.32 24.94
N ASP A 81 2.77 -6.78 25.96
CA ASP A 81 1.36 -7.01 26.30
C ASP A 81 0.47 -6.91 25.04
N GLY A 82 -0.47 -7.85 24.83
CA GLY A 82 -1.20 -8.03 23.59
C GLY A 82 -1.80 -6.76 22.99
N LYS A 83 -2.32 -5.83 23.81
CA LYS A 83 -2.86 -4.55 23.34
C LYS A 83 -1.81 -3.61 22.74
N THR A 84 -0.61 -3.63 23.29
CA THR A 84 0.52 -2.82 22.80
C THR A 84 1.06 -3.40 21.51
N ARG A 85 0.96 -4.71 21.32
CA ARG A 85 1.35 -5.41 20.09
C ARG A 85 0.44 -5.01 18.92
N ASP A 86 -0.87 -5.08 19.09
CA ASP A 86 -1.85 -4.72 18.06
C ASP A 86 -1.68 -3.25 17.61
N MET A 87 -1.49 -2.32 18.57
CA MET A 87 -1.25 -0.91 18.25
C MET A 87 0.09 -0.66 17.55
N LEU A 88 1.12 -1.43 17.87
CA LEU A 88 2.42 -1.37 17.20
C LEU A 88 2.34 -1.93 15.79
N GLU A 89 1.67 -3.05 15.58
CA GLU A 89 1.44 -3.66 14.27
C GLU A 89 0.67 -2.71 13.36
N ASP A 90 -0.42 -2.11 13.83
CA ASP A 90 -1.18 -1.12 13.07
C ASP A 90 -0.34 0.11 12.69
N LYS A 91 0.49 0.61 13.61
CA LYS A 91 1.37 1.74 13.36
C LYS A 91 2.49 1.41 12.37
N ILE A 92 3.08 0.21 12.49
CA ILE A 92 4.09 -0.29 11.55
C ILE A 92 3.46 -0.45 10.16
N HIS A 93 2.29 -1.09 10.05
CA HIS A 93 1.60 -1.27 8.79
C HIS A 93 1.24 0.07 8.13
N SER A 94 0.72 1.02 8.89
CA SER A 94 0.40 2.36 8.37
C SER A 94 1.64 3.12 7.87
N SER A 95 2.75 3.01 8.60
CA SER A 95 4.03 3.59 8.19
C SER A 95 4.58 2.91 6.93
N MET A 96 4.50 1.58 6.85
CA MET A 96 4.96 0.83 5.67
C MET A 96 4.13 1.15 4.42
N VAL A 97 2.82 1.38 4.55
CA VAL A 97 1.96 1.83 3.43
C VAL A 97 2.46 3.15 2.84
N ALA A 98 2.85 4.10 3.71
CA ALA A 98 3.41 5.37 3.27
C ALA A 98 4.75 5.24 2.51
N TRP A 99 5.46 4.12 2.71
CA TRP A 99 6.75 3.82 2.09
C TRP A 99 6.65 2.91 0.86
N LEU A 100 5.44 2.44 0.53
CA LEU A 100 5.23 1.71 -0.71
C LEU A 100 5.37 2.67 -1.89
N GLU A 101 6.26 2.33 -2.80
CA GLU A 101 6.47 3.05 -4.04
C GLU A 101 6.50 2.07 -5.21
N GLY A 102 5.92 2.49 -6.34
CA GLY A 102 5.89 1.69 -7.55
C GLY A 102 4.73 0.69 -7.62
N GLN A 103 3.76 0.80 -6.71
CA GLN A 103 2.51 0.06 -6.82
C GLN A 103 1.68 0.60 -7.98
N GLU A 104 1.03 -0.29 -8.71
CA GLU A 104 0.19 0.03 -9.85
C GLU A 104 -1.23 -0.47 -9.63
N LEU A 105 -2.22 0.40 -9.90
CA LEU A 105 -3.61 -0.02 -9.98
C LEU A 105 -3.80 -0.86 -11.24
N LYS A 106 -4.15 -2.13 -11.09
CA LYS A 106 -4.40 -3.06 -12.20
C LYS A 106 -5.87 -3.15 -12.57
N GLY A 107 -6.76 -2.85 -11.64
CA GLY A 107 -8.19 -2.82 -11.91
C GLY A 107 -9.01 -2.31 -10.74
N SER A 108 -10.23 -1.89 -11.04
CA SER A 108 -11.25 -1.59 -10.06
C SER A 108 -12.59 -2.16 -10.55
N TYR A 109 -13.44 -2.53 -9.61
CA TYR A 109 -14.76 -3.06 -9.90
C TYR A 109 -15.74 -2.61 -8.80
N GLN A 110 -16.95 -2.28 -9.20
CA GLN A 110 -18.02 -1.90 -8.27
C GLN A 110 -19.19 -2.84 -8.48
N SER A 111 -19.58 -3.52 -7.41
CA SER A 111 -20.85 -4.25 -7.32
C SER A 111 -21.94 -3.34 -6.72
N GLU A 112 -23.14 -3.87 -6.50
CA GLU A 112 -24.22 -3.11 -5.88
C GLU A 112 -23.91 -2.60 -4.45
N GLN A 113 -23.05 -3.30 -3.71
CA GLN A 113 -22.78 -3.01 -2.29
C GLN A 113 -21.31 -2.71 -1.98
N LYS A 114 -20.38 -3.10 -2.85
CA LYS A 114 -18.94 -3.08 -2.57
C LYS A 114 -18.16 -2.51 -3.73
N TYR A 115 -17.08 -1.83 -3.36
CA TYR A 115 -16.04 -1.37 -4.29
C TYR A 115 -14.77 -2.18 -4.07
N TYR A 116 -14.17 -2.65 -5.15
CA TYR A 116 -12.98 -3.49 -5.17
C TYR A 116 -11.88 -2.79 -5.93
N VAL A 117 -10.65 -2.95 -5.46
CA VAL A 117 -9.45 -2.50 -6.17
C VAL A 117 -8.40 -3.59 -6.18
N TYR A 118 -7.66 -3.68 -7.27
CA TYR A 118 -6.56 -4.60 -7.45
C TYR A 118 -5.28 -3.80 -7.71
N TYR A 119 -4.31 -3.91 -6.81
CA TYR A 119 -2.98 -3.36 -6.93
C TYR A 119 -1.94 -4.45 -7.10
N ALA A 120 -0.89 -4.16 -7.85
CA ALA A 120 0.30 -5.00 -7.94
C ALA A 120 1.55 -4.15 -7.68
N LEU A 121 2.53 -4.74 -7.01
CA LEU A 121 3.85 -4.17 -6.76
C LEU A 121 4.91 -5.16 -7.21
N ASP A 122 5.66 -4.83 -8.24
CA ASP A 122 6.77 -5.65 -8.72
C ASP A 122 7.83 -5.79 -7.61
N LYS A 123 8.25 -7.04 -7.33
CA LYS A 123 9.21 -7.35 -6.26
C LYS A 123 10.60 -6.76 -6.51
N LYS A 124 11.01 -6.66 -7.78
CA LYS A 124 12.31 -6.06 -8.14
C LYS A 124 12.26 -4.54 -7.98
N VAL A 125 11.14 -3.91 -8.37
CA VAL A 125 10.92 -2.47 -8.16
C VAL A 125 10.94 -2.15 -6.67
N TYR A 126 10.21 -2.93 -5.87
CA TYR A 126 10.21 -2.78 -4.41
C TYR A 126 11.62 -2.92 -3.81
N ALA A 127 12.35 -3.98 -4.18
CA ALA A 127 13.70 -4.22 -3.66
C ALA A 127 14.67 -3.09 -4.03
N ARG A 128 14.62 -2.60 -5.27
CA ARG A 128 15.42 -1.46 -5.71
C ARG A 128 15.11 -0.21 -4.91
N LYS A 129 13.81 0.13 -4.74
CA LYS A 129 13.37 1.29 -3.98
C LYS A 129 13.75 1.21 -2.50
N ALA A 130 13.65 0.03 -1.91
CA ALA A 130 14.08 -0.22 -0.54
C ALA A 130 15.60 0.01 -0.39
N GLU A 131 16.41 -0.46 -1.34
CA GLU A 131 17.86 -0.24 -1.34
C GLU A 131 18.22 1.23 -1.58
N GLU A 132 17.55 1.92 -2.49
CA GLU A 132 17.72 3.37 -2.70
C GLU A 132 17.48 4.16 -1.40
N ARG A 133 16.41 3.86 -0.67
CA ARG A 133 16.10 4.48 0.64
C ARG A 133 17.18 4.16 1.67
N ARG A 134 17.59 2.90 1.76
CA ARG A 134 18.67 2.48 2.68
C ARG A 134 19.95 3.25 2.42
N GLN A 135 20.35 3.38 1.17
CA GLN A 135 21.54 4.13 0.79
C GLN A 135 21.41 5.63 1.08
N GLN A 136 20.21 6.19 0.91
CA GLN A 136 19.95 7.58 1.25
C GLN A 136 20.04 7.81 2.75
N ALA A 137 19.45 6.95 3.58
CA ALA A 137 19.54 7.01 5.04
C ALA A 137 21.01 6.93 5.51
N ILE A 138 21.79 5.99 4.98
CA ILE A 138 23.22 5.88 5.28
C ILE A 138 23.98 7.17 4.93
N ARG A 139 23.77 7.74 3.73
CA ARG A 139 24.44 8.98 3.32
C ARG A 139 24.07 10.14 4.25
N THR A 140 22.78 10.26 4.59
CA THR A 140 22.31 11.33 5.48
C THR A 140 22.88 11.17 6.90
N GLY A 141 22.89 9.95 7.43
CA GLY A 141 23.48 9.67 8.74
C GLY A 141 24.97 9.97 8.78
N MET A 142 25.70 9.59 7.73
CA MET A 142 27.14 9.89 7.63
C MET A 142 27.44 11.39 7.51
N ASP A 143 26.61 12.16 6.78
CA ASP A 143 26.74 13.61 6.69
C ASP A 143 26.56 14.28 8.06
N TYR A 144 25.52 13.87 8.82
CA TYR A 144 25.33 14.36 10.17
C TYR A 144 26.45 13.97 11.11
N LEU A 145 26.98 12.75 11.02
CA LEU A 145 28.12 12.30 11.79
C LEU A 145 29.37 13.16 11.51
N GLN A 146 29.64 13.46 10.24
CA GLN A 146 30.77 14.31 9.86
C GLN A 146 30.62 15.73 10.35
N LYS A 147 29.42 16.33 10.23
CA LYS A 147 29.12 17.65 10.77
C LYS A 147 29.24 17.69 12.30
N GLY A 148 28.73 16.66 12.99
CA GLY A 148 28.87 16.54 14.45
C GLY A 148 30.31 16.49 14.91
N ARG A 149 31.18 15.75 14.22
CA ARG A 149 32.64 15.73 14.49
C ARG A 149 33.31 17.09 14.29
N GLY A 150 32.86 17.86 13.30
CA GLY A 150 33.35 19.23 13.09
C GLY A 150 33.02 20.15 14.28
N GLU A 151 31.78 20.09 14.75
CA GLU A 151 31.33 20.89 15.92
C GLU A 151 32.01 20.43 17.22
N GLU A 152 32.21 19.13 17.40
CA GLU A 152 32.95 18.57 18.54
C GLU A 152 34.39 19.08 18.54
N SER A 153 35.08 19.08 17.40
CA SER A 153 36.43 19.60 17.24
C SER A 153 36.52 21.11 17.52
N ALA A 154 35.44 21.83 17.27
CA ALA A 154 35.29 23.27 17.58
C ALA A 154 34.83 23.52 19.04
N MET A 155 34.74 22.50 19.88
CA MET A 155 34.25 22.54 21.27
C MET A 155 32.78 22.93 21.43
N ASN A 156 31.99 22.87 20.38
CA ASN A 156 30.54 23.11 20.38
C ASN A 156 29.75 21.84 20.73
N LEU A 157 29.96 21.30 21.92
CA LEU A 157 29.47 19.96 22.33
C LEU A 157 27.95 19.82 22.25
N SER A 158 27.21 20.89 22.57
CA SER A 158 25.74 20.86 22.47
C SER A 158 25.24 20.70 21.03
N GLN A 159 25.88 21.37 20.08
CA GLN A 159 25.54 21.29 18.67
C GLN A 159 26.00 19.96 18.06
N ALA A 160 27.16 19.46 18.46
CA ALA A 160 27.63 18.12 18.08
C ALA A 160 26.63 17.03 18.51
N ALA A 161 26.15 17.06 19.77
CA ALA A 161 25.18 16.11 20.27
C ALA A 161 23.84 16.15 19.49
N GLN A 162 23.36 17.33 19.14
CA GLN A 162 22.15 17.47 18.30
C GLN A 162 22.33 16.87 16.90
N LEU A 163 23.49 17.07 16.28
CA LEU A 163 23.79 16.54 14.96
C LEU A 163 23.92 15.00 14.98
N TYR A 164 24.54 14.46 16.03
CA TYR A 164 24.59 13.00 16.21
C TYR A 164 23.19 12.40 16.40
N GLY A 165 22.30 13.08 17.17
CA GLY A 165 20.92 12.69 17.30
C GLY A 165 20.18 12.61 15.97
N LYS A 166 20.30 13.66 15.13
CA LYS A 166 19.73 13.70 13.77
C LYS A 166 20.27 12.60 12.87
N GLY A 167 21.53 12.23 13.02
CA GLY A 167 22.14 11.14 12.26
C GLY A 167 21.60 9.76 12.65
N LEU A 168 21.13 9.57 13.88
CA LEU A 168 20.50 8.33 14.34
C LEU A 168 19.02 8.22 13.91
N GLU A 169 18.37 9.35 13.59
CA GLU A 169 16.97 9.42 13.15
C GLU A 169 16.85 9.34 11.61
N ALA A 170 17.94 9.42 10.87
CA ALA A 170 17.98 9.41 9.40
C ALA A 170 17.78 8.01 8.81
#